data_5cf0528d9620b1dea68e33390f50f860
#
_entry.id   5cf0528d9620b1dea68e33390f50f860
#
_cell.length_a   1.000
_cell.length_b   1.000
_cell.length_c   1.000
_cell.angle_alpha   90.00
_cell.angle_beta   90.00
_cell.angle_gamma   90.00
#
_symmetry.space_group_name_H-M   'P 1'
#
loop_
_entity.id
_entity.type
_entity.pdbx_description
1 polymer ?
#
loop_
_entity_poly.entity_id
_entity_poly.type
_entity_poly.pdbx_seq_one_letter_code
_entity_poly.pdbx_strand_id
1 'polypeptide(L)'
;IATRVHQLAQALAGGLKALGVTLHNENYFDTLHVSGINIDTLKKNAEAAETNFFYTSDAVVISLDETTSVDDVNHILNIFAQTTGKQAATVNTKNLSTVNYQLPASLQRTTAYLTHPVFNTHRSESQMMRYIKQLENKDLSLNTSMISLGSCTMKLNAASEMIPVTWPEFGGLHPFVPASQTAGYQQIIDE
;
A
#
# COMPACT_ATOMS: atom_id res chain seq x y z
N ILE A 1 -7.87 7.34 -6.87
CA ILE A 1 -6.85 6.49 -6.22
C ILE A 1 -6.99 5.06 -6.76
N ALA A 2 -8.10 4.34 -6.53
CA ALA A 2 -8.29 2.94 -6.91
C ALA A 2 -7.92 2.64 -8.38
N THR A 3 -8.41 3.45 -9.33
CA THR A 3 -8.08 3.30 -10.75
C THR A 3 -6.57 3.37 -11.00
N ARG A 4 -5.87 4.29 -10.35
CA ARG A 4 -4.42 4.44 -10.50
C ARG A 4 -3.67 3.22 -9.96
N VAL A 5 -4.01 2.76 -8.76
CA VAL A 5 -3.40 1.56 -8.15
C VAL A 5 -3.57 0.36 -9.08
N HIS A 6 -4.79 0.14 -9.58
CA HIS A 6 -5.07 -0.95 -10.49
C HIS A 6 -4.30 -0.85 -11.82
N GLN A 7 -4.19 0.36 -12.41
CA GLN A 7 -3.39 0.58 -13.62
C GLN A 7 -1.90 0.29 -13.41
N LEU A 8 -1.33 0.65 -12.25
CA LEU A 8 0.04 0.31 -11.89
C LEU A 8 0.23 -1.20 -11.76
N ALA A 9 -0.71 -1.89 -11.10
CA ALA A 9 -0.68 -3.35 -10.99
C ALA A 9 -0.76 -4.04 -12.35
N GLN A 10 -1.57 -3.53 -13.27
CA GLN A 10 -1.65 -4.04 -14.65
C GLN A 10 -0.36 -3.81 -15.44
N ALA A 11 0.25 -2.63 -15.31
CA ALA A 11 1.52 -2.32 -15.95
C ALA A 11 2.62 -3.25 -15.43
N LEU A 12 2.68 -3.47 -14.11
CA LEU A 12 3.59 -4.43 -13.48
C LEU A 12 3.35 -5.84 -14.00
N ALA A 13 2.10 -6.31 -14.01
CA ALA A 13 1.74 -7.65 -14.49
C ALA A 13 2.15 -7.86 -15.96
N GLY A 14 1.94 -6.86 -16.81
CA GLY A 14 2.37 -6.88 -18.21
C GLY A 14 3.89 -6.98 -18.36
N GLY A 15 4.63 -6.21 -17.59
CA GLY A 15 6.09 -6.24 -17.55
C GLY A 15 6.63 -7.59 -17.07
N LEU A 16 6.07 -8.14 -16.00
CA LEU A 16 6.44 -9.44 -15.44
C LEU A 16 6.19 -10.58 -16.44
N LYS A 17 5.04 -10.58 -17.13
CA LYS A 17 4.75 -11.55 -18.19
C LYS A 17 5.75 -11.45 -19.34
N ALA A 18 6.15 -10.25 -19.75
CA ALA A 18 7.16 -10.05 -20.79
C ALA A 18 8.54 -10.61 -20.37
N LEU A 19 8.86 -10.57 -19.07
CA LEU A 19 10.05 -11.21 -18.52
C LEU A 19 9.93 -12.74 -18.41
N GLY A 20 8.77 -13.32 -18.71
CA GLY A 20 8.52 -14.76 -18.69
C GLY A 20 8.11 -15.28 -17.30
N VAL A 21 7.73 -14.40 -16.41
CA VAL A 21 7.20 -14.77 -15.08
C VAL A 21 5.74 -15.18 -15.21
N THR A 22 5.35 -16.25 -14.51
CA THR A 22 3.99 -16.77 -14.52
C THR A 22 3.13 -16.03 -13.51
N LEU A 23 1.99 -15.52 -13.95
CA LEU A 23 0.98 -14.92 -13.07
C LEU A 23 -0.10 -15.95 -12.75
N HIS A 24 -0.30 -16.26 -11.46
CA HIS A 24 -1.29 -17.25 -11.00
C HIS A 24 -2.72 -16.71 -10.91
N ASN A 25 -2.86 -15.43 -10.56
CA ASN A 25 -4.19 -14.81 -10.46
C ASN A 25 -4.51 -14.03 -11.74
N GLU A 26 -5.46 -14.52 -12.50
CA GLU A 26 -5.94 -13.84 -13.72
C GLU A 26 -6.70 -12.55 -13.39
N ASN A 27 -7.43 -12.57 -12.28
CA ASN A 27 -8.20 -11.43 -11.78
C ASN A 27 -7.54 -10.91 -10.50
N TYR A 28 -7.20 -9.66 -10.47
CA TYR A 28 -6.57 -8.97 -9.34
C TYR A 28 -6.98 -7.50 -9.31
N PHE A 29 -6.86 -6.88 -8.18
CA PHE A 29 -6.98 -5.43 -8.06
C PHE A 29 -5.61 -4.78 -7.96
N ASP A 30 -4.85 -5.07 -6.92
CA ASP A 30 -3.54 -4.50 -6.59
C ASP A 30 -2.47 -5.55 -6.31
N THR A 31 -2.86 -6.80 -6.08
CA THR A 31 -1.96 -7.86 -5.63
C THR A 31 -1.73 -8.90 -6.72
N LEU A 32 -0.46 -9.14 -7.03
CA LEU A 32 -0.01 -10.11 -8.02
C LEU A 32 0.64 -11.30 -7.32
N HIS A 33 0.23 -12.52 -7.69
CA HIS A 33 0.82 -13.76 -7.24
C HIS A 33 1.58 -14.40 -8.41
N VAL A 34 2.91 -14.43 -8.33
CA VAL A 34 3.79 -14.80 -9.46
C VAL A 34 4.76 -15.92 -9.10
N SER A 35 5.09 -16.74 -10.09
CA SER A 35 6.06 -17.82 -9.98
C SER A 35 6.85 -17.99 -11.28
N GLY A 36 7.57 -19.12 -11.41
CA GLY A 36 8.39 -19.40 -12.61
C GLY A 36 9.70 -18.60 -12.60
N ILE A 37 10.18 -18.24 -11.43
CA ILE A 37 11.44 -17.51 -11.20
C ILE A 37 12.18 -18.16 -10.02
N ASN A 38 13.49 -18.08 -10.01
CA ASN A 38 14.28 -18.54 -8.88
C ASN A 38 14.09 -17.61 -7.68
N ILE A 39 13.40 -18.08 -6.65
CA ILE A 39 13.00 -17.30 -5.48
C ILE A 39 14.19 -16.81 -4.67
N ASP A 40 15.22 -17.68 -4.46
CA ASP A 40 16.40 -17.32 -3.68
C ASP A 40 17.21 -16.22 -4.37
N THR A 41 17.36 -16.32 -5.69
CA THR A 41 18.04 -15.29 -6.49
C THR A 41 17.25 -14.00 -6.51
N LEU A 42 15.91 -14.07 -6.67
CA LEU A 42 15.04 -12.91 -6.62
C LEU A 42 15.12 -12.20 -5.26
N LYS A 43 15.05 -12.97 -4.17
CA LYS A 43 15.15 -12.44 -2.82
C LYS A 43 16.48 -11.70 -2.60
N LYS A 44 17.59 -12.32 -3.00
CA LYS A 44 18.92 -11.71 -2.91
C LYS A 44 19.01 -10.39 -3.70
N ASN A 45 18.49 -10.38 -4.94
CA ASN A 45 18.50 -9.19 -5.77
C ASN A 45 17.59 -8.09 -5.22
N ALA A 46 16.42 -8.46 -4.68
CA ALA A 46 15.47 -7.53 -4.07
C ALA A 46 16.06 -6.89 -2.79
N GLU A 47 16.64 -7.70 -1.90
CA GLU A 47 17.28 -7.20 -0.68
C GLU A 47 18.48 -6.29 -1.00
N ALA A 48 19.28 -6.63 -2.02
CA ALA A 48 20.37 -5.77 -2.49
C ALA A 48 19.88 -4.44 -3.10
N ALA A 49 18.64 -4.42 -3.59
CA ALA A 49 17.94 -3.24 -4.10
C ALA A 49 17.02 -2.60 -3.04
N GLU A 50 17.22 -2.89 -1.74
CA GLU A 50 16.47 -2.36 -0.61
C GLU A 50 14.94 -2.58 -0.74
N THR A 51 14.54 -3.72 -1.30
CA THR A 51 13.13 -4.06 -1.54
C THR A 51 12.80 -5.43 -0.94
N ASN A 52 11.70 -5.50 -0.19
CA ASN A 52 11.17 -6.74 0.35
C ASN A 52 9.87 -7.13 -0.37
N PHE A 53 9.73 -8.42 -0.70
CA PHE A 53 8.48 -9.02 -1.17
C PHE A 53 7.98 -10.05 -0.16
N PHE A 54 6.74 -10.47 -0.31
CA PHE A 54 6.23 -11.62 0.43
C PHE A 54 6.53 -12.90 -0.37
N TYR A 55 7.33 -13.79 0.21
CA TYR A 55 7.77 -15.03 -0.43
C TYR A 55 7.04 -16.24 0.16
N THR A 56 6.61 -17.12 -0.72
CA THR A 56 6.21 -18.50 -0.39
C THR A 56 7.29 -19.46 -0.82
N SER A 57 7.06 -20.79 -0.68
CA SER A 57 8.03 -21.81 -1.09
C SER A 57 8.36 -21.79 -2.58
N ASP A 58 7.43 -21.36 -3.43
CA ASP A 58 7.50 -21.49 -4.89
C ASP A 58 7.02 -20.23 -5.65
N ALA A 59 6.60 -19.21 -4.92
CA ALA A 59 6.06 -18.02 -5.52
C ALA A 59 6.39 -16.75 -4.69
N VAL A 60 6.11 -15.61 -5.29
CA VAL A 60 6.20 -14.30 -4.63
C VAL A 60 4.88 -13.54 -4.81
N VAL A 61 4.48 -12.82 -3.78
CA VAL A 61 3.30 -11.94 -3.81
C VAL A 61 3.77 -10.50 -3.73
N ILE A 62 3.24 -9.68 -4.63
CA ILE A 62 3.56 -8.26 -4.75
C ILE A 62 2.25 -7.48 -4.64
N SER A 63 2.14 -6.62 -3.65
CA SER A 63 0.98 -5.74 -3.47
C SER A 63 1.39 -4.29 -3.67
N LEU A 64 0.59 -3.55 -4.40
CA LEU A 64 0.76 -2.13 -4.65
C LEU A 64 -0.32 -1.34 -3.91
N ASP A 65 -0.03 -0.10 -3.57
CA ASP A 65 -0.93 0.78 -2.84
C ASP A 65 -0.97 2.19 -3.45
N GLU A 66 -1.63 3.12 -2.76
CA GLU A 66 -1.77 4.52 -3.18
C GLU A 66 -0.44 5.30 -3.17
N THR A 67 0.56 4.83 -2.45
CA THR A 67 1.89 5.46 -2.40
C THR A 67 2.76 5.03 -3.57
N THR A 68 2.46 3.89 -4.19
CA THR A 68 3.23 3.33 -5.30
C THR A 68 3.28 4.29 -6.50
N SER A 69 4.49 4.52 -7.00
CA SER A 69 4.79 5.35 -8.17
C SER A 69 5.09 4.50 -9.42
N VAL A 70 5.25 5.17 -10.56
CA VAL A 70 5.74 4.54 -11.80
C VAL A 70 7.20 4.11 -11.65
N ASP A 71 7.97 4.87 -10.89
CA ASP A 71 9.37 4.57 -10.63
C ASP A 71 9.52 3.31 -9.79
N ASP A 72 8.63 3.10 -8.79
CA ASP A 72 8.59 1.86 -8.02
C ASP A 72 8.26 0.65 -8.90
N VAL A 73 7.30 0.78 -9.82
CA VAL A 73 6.99 -0.29 -10.78
C VAL A 73 8.20 -0.61 -11.65
N ASN A 74 8.89 0.40 -12.17
CA ASN A 74 10.11 0.20 -12.96
C ASN A 74 11.24 -0.41 -12.12
N HIS A 75 11.37 0.01 -10.87
CA HIS A 75 12.32 -0.57 -9.92
C HIS A 75 12.07 -2.07 -9.71
N ILE A 76 10.82 -2.46 -9.43
CA ILE A 76 10.42 -3.86 -9.30
C ILE A 76 10.74 -4.63 -10.59
N LEU A 77 10.36 -4.11 -11.75
CA LEU A 77 10.63 -4.76 -13.04
C LEU A 77 12.13 -4.97 -13.28
N ASN A 78 12.98 -4.02 -12.87
CA ASN A 78 14.44 -4.16 -12.98
C ASN A 78 14.99 -5.28 -12.09
N ILE A 79 14.48 -5.43 -10.85
CA ILE A 79 14.86 -6.55 -9.96
C ILE A 79 14.53 -7.90 -10.62
N PHE A 80 13.34 -8.03 -11.19
CA PHE A 80 12.92 -9.24 -11.91
C PHE A 80 13.74 -9.46 -13.20
N ALA A 81 14.06 -8.40 -13.93
CA ALA A 81 14.88 -8.44 -15.13
C ALA A 81 16.30 -8.98 -14.82
N GLN A 82 16.92 -8.47 -13.76
CA GLN A 82 18.21 -8.98 -13.28
C GLN A 82 18.14 -10.47 -12.91
N THR A 83 17.06 -10.89 -12.27
CA THR A 83 16.89 -12.29 -11.85
C THR A 83 16.67 -13.23 -13.03
N THR A 84 15.95 -12.78 -14.06
CA THR A 84 15.66 -13.58 -15.26
C THR A 84 16.73 -13.49 -16.34
N GLY A 85 17.69 -12.58 -16.21
CA GLY A 85 18.70 -12.28 -17.24
C GLY A 85 18.12 -11.61 -18.49
N LYS A 86 16.93 -11.01 -18.40
CA LYS A 86 16.24 -10.33 -19.48
C LYS A 86 16.24 -8.81 -19.27
N GLN A 87 15.85 -8.06 -20.32
CA GLN A 87 15.71 -6.62 -20.22
C GLN A 87 14.26 -6.24 -19.91
N ALA A 88 14.04 -5.41 -18.88
CA ALA A 88 12.73 -4.88 -18.56
C ALA A 88 12.31 -3.80 -19.57
N ALA A 89 11.03 -3.80 -19.94
CA ALA A 89 10.44 -2.68 -20.63
C ALA A 89 10.12 -1.56 -19.62
N THR A 90 10.40 -0.31 -19.99
CA THR A 90 10.10 0.84 -19.14
C THR A 90 8.62 1.18 -19.20
N VAL A 91 7.99 1.24 -18.03
CA VAL A 91 6.65 1.78 -17.86
C VAL A 91 6.74 3.31 -17.75
N ASN A 92 5.82 4.01 -18.39
CA ASN A 92 5.68 5.46 -18.27
C ASN A 92 4.21 5.86 -18.04
N THR A 93 3.98 7.09 -17.60
CA THR A 93 2.64 7.59 -17.28
C THR A 93 1.69 7.59 -18.47
N LYS A 94 2.20 7.74 -19.69
CA LYS A 94 1.37 7.69 -20.94
C LYS A 94 0.83 6.28 -21.19
N ASN A 95 1.62 5.25 -20.85
CA ASN A 95 1.21 3.87 -21.02
C ASN A 95 0.15 3.45 -20.00
N LEU A 96 0.13 4.05 -18.79
CA LEU A 96 -0.88 3.77 -17.77
C LEU A 96 -2.29 4.15 -18.23
N SER A 97 -2.44 5.27 -18.93
CA SER A 97 -3.76 5.77 -19.37
C SER A 97 -4.40 4.92 -20.47
N THR A 98 -3.64 4.06 -21.14
CA THR A 98 -4.12 3.19 -22.23
C THR A 98 -4.54 1.80 -21.76
N VAL A 99 -4.32 1.47 -20.50
CA VAL A 99 -4.66 0.16 -19.93
C VAL A 99 -6.15 0.15 -19.57
N ASN A 100 -6.97 -0.32 -20.51
CA ASN A 100 -8.41 -0.52 -20.33
C ASN A 100 -8.68 -1.94 -19.82
N TYR A 101 -8.46 -2.17 -18.53
CA TYR A 101 -8.94 -3.40 -17.92
C TYR A 101 -10.40 -3.25 -17.50
N GLN A 102 -11.22 -4.17 -17.95
CA GLN A 102 -12.58 -4.31 -17.44
C GLN A 102 -12.64 -5.55 -16.56
N LEU A 103 -13.07 -5.37 -15.33
CA LEU A 103 -13.40 -6.50 -14.46
C LEU A 103 -14.40 -7.42 -15.19
N PRO A 104 -14.27 -8.75 -15.06
CA PRO A 104 -15.29 -9.68 -15.51
C PRO A 104 -16.66 -9.25 -15.01
N ALA A 105 -17.69 -9.44 -15.84
CA ALA A 105 -19.07 -9.01 -15.51
C ALA A 105 -19.55 -9.52 -14.15
N SER A 106 -19.10 -10.72 -13.75
CA SER A 106 -19.40 -11.33 -12.46
C SER A 106 -18.79 -10.60 -11.25
N LEU A 107 -17.74 -9.80 -11.46
CA LEU A 107 -17.06 -9.03 -10.43
C LEU A 107 -17.41 -7.53 -10.48
N GLN A 108 -18.18 -7.11 -11.46
CA GLN A 108 -18.61 -5.72 -11.58
C GLN A 108 -19.74 -5.42 -10.59
N ARG A 109 -19.65 -4.26 -9.95
CA ARG A 109 -20.73 -3.77 -9.11
C ARG A 109 -21.93 -3.36 -9.96
N THR A 110 -23.09 -3.95 -9.68
CA THR A 110 -24.35 -3.63 -10.34
C THR A 110 -25.27 -2.75 -9.48
N THR A 111 -24.92 -2.54 -8.21
CA THR A 111 -25.72 -1.76 -7.26
C THR A 111 -25.09 -0.37 -7.01
N ALA A 112 -25.92 0.64 -6.75
CA ALA A 112 -25.46 1.93 -6.27
C ALA A 112 -24.81 1.81 -4.88
N TYR A 113 -23.87 2.68 -4.57
CA TYR A 113 -23.19 2.74 -3.27
C TYR A 113 -22.97 4.20 -2.85
N LEU A 114 -22.78 4.41 -1.55
CA LEU A 114 -22.56 5.74 -0.95
C LEU A 114 -23.63 6.76 -1.41
N THR A 115 -24.89 6.32 -1.44
CA THR A 115 -26.01 7.12 -1.94
C THR A 115 -26.48 8.19 -0.96
N HIS A 116 -26.13 8.08 0.32
CA HIS A 116 -26.49 9.07 1.32
C HIS A 116 -25.80 10.41 1.03
N PRO A 117 -26.51 11.55 1.13
CA PRO A 117 -25.97 12.88 0.80
C PRO A 117 -24.66 13.23 1.51
N VAL A 118 -24.44 12.73 2.72
CA VAL A 118 -23.22 13.00 3.51
C VAL A 118 -21.93 12.69 2.75
N PHE A 119 -21.94 11.67 1.90
CA PHE A 119 -20.77 11.27 1.10
C PHE A 119 -20.47 12.26 -0.05
N ASN A 120 -21.39 13.19 -0.31
CA ASN A 120 -21.29 14.14 -1.42
C ASN A 120 -21.34 15.61 -0.98
N THR A 121 -21.40 15.88 0.33
CA THR A 121 -21.62 17.23 0.85
C THR A 121 -20.33 17.90 1.33
N HIS A 122 -19.47 17.18 2.05
CA HIS A 122 -18.30 17.76 2.72
C HIS A 122 -17.03 17.58 1.87
N ARG A 123 -16.84 18.42 0.85
CA ARG A 123 -15.80 18.27 -0.18
C ARG A 123 -14.58 19.15 -0.01
N SER A 124 -14.57 20.06 0.95
CA SER A 124 -13.39 20.85 1.30
C SER A 124 -12.90 20.50 2.69
N GLU A 125 -11.61 20.78 2.95
CA GLU A 125 -11.01 20.59 4.27
C GLU A 125 -11.82 21.27 5.36
N SER A 126 -12.15 22.55 5.17
CA SER A 126 -12.95 23.31 6.16
C SER A 126 -14.34 22.72 6.40
N GLN A 127 -15.00 22.19 5.36
CA GLN A 127 -16.29 21.54 5.51
C GLN A 127 -16.15 20.22 6.27
N MET A 128 -15.11 19.44 5.98
CA MET A 128 -14.84 18.19 6.67
C MET A 128 -14.53 18.44 8.15
N MET A 129 -13.69 19.41 8.47
CA MET A 129 -13.36 19.78 9.86
C MET A 129 -14.59 20.20 10.65
N ARG A 130 -15.47 21.00 10.06
CA ARG A 130 -16.73 21.40 10.67
C ARG A 130 -17.68 20.22 10.88
N TYR A 131 -17.73 19.31 9.92
CA TYR A 131 -18.55 18.11 10.01
C TYR A 131 -18.06 17.16 11.11
N ILE A 132 -16.74 16.94 11.21
CA ILE A 132 -16.14 16.17 12.30
C ILE A 132 -16.50 16.79 13.65
N LYS A 133 -16.37 18.11 13.80
CA LYS A 133 -16.74 18.80 15.04
C LYS A 133 -18.25 18.72 15.35
N GLN A 134 -19.10 18.75 14.33
CA GLN A 134 -20.54 18.55 14.49
C GLN A 134 -20.86 17.14 15.00
N LEU A 135 -20.16 16.11 14.52
CA LEU A 135 -20.31 14.74 15.01
C LEU A 135 -19.80 14.59 16.44
N GLU A 136 -18.63 15.15 16.73
CA GLU A 136 -18.05 15.16 18.08
C GLU A 136 -19.01 15.79 19.10
N ASN A 137 -19.66 16.89 18.75
CA ASN A 137 -20.60 17.61 19.64
C ASN A 137 -21.89 16.83 19.91
N LYS A 138 -22.16 15.71 19.25
CA LYS A 138 -23.32 14.85 19.53
C LYS A 138 -23.12 13.94 20.73
N ASP A 139 -21.89 13.82 21.19
CA ASP A 139 -21.50 12.99 22.33
C ASP A 139 -20.45 13.70 23.16
N LEU A 140 -19.89 13.03 24.14
CA LEU A 140 -18.85 13.57 25.02
C LEU A 140 -17.53 13.76 24.26
N SER A 141 -16.93 14.93 24.43
CA SER A 141 -15.59 15.21 23.91
C SER A 141 -14.65 15.64 25.04
N LEU A 142 -13.34 15.46 24.87
CA LEU A 142 -12.36 15.76 25.91
C LEU A 142 -12.33 17.24 26.36
N ASN A 143 -12.70 18.15 25.47
CA ASN A 143 -12.73 19.58 25.77
C ASN A 143 -14.06 20.08 26.41
N THR A 144 -15.06 19.21 26.47
CA THR A 144 -16.38 19.53 27.10
C THR A 144 -16.76 18.55 28.21
N SER A 145 -16.06 17.44 28.35
CA SER A 145 -16.32 16.40 29.35
C SER A 145 -15.52 16.63 30.61
N MET A 146 -16.14 16.40 31.76
CA MET A 146 -15.46 16.38 33.07
C MET A 146 -14.93 15.01 33.43
N ILE A 147 -15.22 13.99 32.65
CA ILE A 147 -14.79 12.61 32.88
C ILE A 147 -14.03 12.14 31.64
N SER A 148 -12.78 11.73 31.80
CA SER A 148 -12.01 11.07 30.74
C SER A 148 -12.50 9.64 30.62
N LEU A 149 -13.53 9.41 29.80
CA LEU A 149 -14.10 8.08 29.62
C LEU A 149 -13.42 7.27 28.49
N GLY A 150 -13.12 6.03 28.83
CA GLY A 150 -13.22 4.90 27.92
C GLY A 150 -12.05 4.62 27.00
N SER A 151 -11.02 5.41 26.87
CA SER A 151 -9.92 5.00 26.01
C SER A 151 -8.56 5.37 26.52
N CYS A 152 -8.40 5.18 27.79
CA CYS A 152 -7.10 5.24 28.39
C CYS A 152 -6.33 6.56 28.15
N THR A 153 -5.11 6.55 28.57
CA THR A 153 -4.19 7.67 28.60
C THR A 153 -3.83 8.27 27.23
N MET A 154 -3.97 7.54 26.14
CA MET A 154 -3.55 7.97 24.79
C MET A 154 -4.21 9.28 24.31
N LYS A 155 -5.39 9.61 24.79
CA LYS A 155 -6.07 10.86 24.42
C LYS A 155 -5.48 12.10 25.09
N LEU A 156 -4.74 11.94 26.14
CA LEU A 156 -4.18 13.03 26.94
C LEU A 156 -2.69 13.28 26.63
N ASN A 157 -2.11 12.50 25.71
CA ASN A 157 -0.74 12.72 25.28
C ASN A 157 -0.62 14.06 24.55
N ALA A 158 0.41 14.81 24.86
CA ALA A 158 0.73 16.02 24.12
C ALA A 158 1.05 15.70 22.66
N ALA A 159 0.67 16.59 21.73
CA ALA A 159 0.96 16.40 20.31
C ALA A 159 2.49 16.21 20.07
N SER A 160 3.32 16.90 20.86
CA SER A 160 4.79 16.76 20.79
C SER A 160 5.31 15.38 21.19
N GLU A 161 4.60 14.65 22.05
CA GLU A 161 4.94 13.28 22.43
C GLU A 161 4.59 12.29 21.31
N MET A 162 3.60 12.64 20.47
CA MET A 162 3.18 11.81 19.36
C MET A 162 3.95 12.08 18.06
N ILE A 163 4.64 13.20 17.95
CA ILE A 163 5.40 13.57 16.74
C ILE A 163 6.40 12.47 16.32
N PRO A 164 7.20 11.85 17.22
CA PRO A 164 8.16 10.82 16.83
C PRO A 164 7.54 9.63 16.08
N VAL A 165 6.28 9.28 16.38
CA VAL A 165 5.57 8.19 15.68
C VAL A 165 5.42 8.46 14.17
N THR A 166 5.44 9.74 13.77
CA THR A 166 5.32 10.15 12.36
C THR A 166 6.66 10.22 11.63
N TRP A 167 7.78 10.08 12.33
CA TRP A 167 9.09 10.08 11.69
C TRP A 167 9.26 8.81 10.85
N PRO A 168 9.84 8.91 9.64
CA PRO A 168 10.00 7.75 8.75
C PRO A 168 10.73 6.59 9.40
N GLU A 169 11.69 6.88 10.26
CA GLU A 169 12.50 5.89 11.00
C GLU A 169 11.65 5.03 11.95
N PHE A 170 10.52 5.57 12.43
CA PHE A 170 9.58 4.87 13.31
C PHE A 170 8.30 4.44 12.60
N GLY A 171 7.73 5.31 11.76
CA GLY A 171 6.45 5.06 11.11
C GLY A 171 6.56 4.29 9.80
N GLY A 172 7.74 4.24 9.17
CA GLY A 172 7.94 3.63 7.84
C GLY A 172 8.25 2.14 7.86
N LEU A 173 8.37 1.51 9.04
CA LEU A 173 8.73 0.10 9.13
C LEU A 173 7.49 -0.80 8.90
N HIS A 174 7.59 -1.71 7.93
CA HIS A 174 6.52 -2.68 7.71
C HIS A 174 6.50 -3.75 8.82
N PRO A 175 5.32 -4.16 9.34
CA PRO A 175 5.21 -5.12 10.44
C PRO A 175 5.85 -6.48 10.18
N PHE A 176 5.96 -6.90 8.93
CA PHE A 176 6.54 -8.18 8.51
C PHE A 176 7.92 -8.04 7.85
N VAL A 177 8.62 -6.93 8.11
CA VAL A 177 10.00 -6.77 7.66
C VAL A 177 10.90 -7.84 8.29
N PRO A 178 11.92 -8.35 7.57
CA PRO A 178 12.85 -9.33 8.15
C PRO A 178 13.53 -8.82 9.42
N ALA A 179 13.67 -9.67 10.44
CA ALA A 179 14.27 -9.31 11.72
C ALA A 179 15.71 -8.75 11.59
N SER A 180 16.46 -9.18 10.57
CA SER A 180 17.79 -8.66 10.26
C SER A 180 17.82 -7.18 9.89
N GLN A 181 16.66 -6.60 9.53
CA GLN A 181 16.49 -5.20 9.14
C GLN A 181 15.89 -4.34 10.28
N THR A 182 15.69 -4.91 11.49
CA THR A 182 15.00 -4.26 12.63
C THR A 182 15.88 -4.02 13.84
N ALA A 183 17.19 -3.98 13.69
CA ALA A 183 18.13 -3.89 14.81
C ALA A 183 17.87 -2.69 15.73
N GLY A 184 17.53 -1.52 15.19
CA GLY A 184 17.21 -0.34 15.98
C GLY A 184 15.92 -0.49 16.80
N TYR A 185 14.89 -1.12 16.22
CA TYR A 185 13.65 -1.43 16.96
C TYR A 185 13.90 -2.44 18.09
N GLN A 186 14.69 -3.46 17.80
CA GLN A 186 15.06 -4.45 18.84
C GLN A 186 15.79 -3.78 20.01
N GLN A 187 16.72 -2.86 19.72
CA GLN A 187 17.43 -2.11 20.75
C GLN A 187 16.46 -1.30 21.63
N ILE A 188 15.47 -0.61 21.03
CA ILE A 188 14.46 0.17 21.78
C ILE A 188 13.60 -0.73 22.67
N ILE A 189 13.31 -1.96 22.23
CA ILE A 189 12.50 -2.90 23.01
C ILE A 189 13.29 -3.48 24.18
N ASP A 190 14.59 -3.68 24.01
CA ASP A 190 15.47 -4.31 25.01
C ASP A 190 15.95 -3.32 26.09
N GLU A 191 15.93 -2.01 25.86
CA GLU A 191 16.26 -0.92 26.81
C GLU A 191 15.06 -0.47 27.65
#